data_82a17c4f603350da3124a21bcdd13c37
#
_entry.id   82a17c4f603350da3124a21bcdd13c37
#
_cell.length_a   1.000
_cell.length_b   1.000
_cell.length_c   1.000
_cell.angle_alpha   90.00
_cell.angle_beta   90.00
_cell.angle_gamma   90.00
#
_symmetry.space_group_name_H-M   'P 1'
#
loop_
_entity.id
_entity.type
_entity.pdbx_description
1 polymer ?
#
loop_
_entity_poly.entity_id
_entity_poly.type
_entity_poly.pdbx_seq_one_letter_code
_entity_poly.pdbx_strand_id
1 'polypeptide(L)'
;EKAGIGKSIDAIKRADIVLLVLDASEPISVQDQQLGGFLRENTKSTIIVLNKWDLVENTMMRKVSPDGKKKGGLADKDSDAFKNDFKQNIYASFPHLDFAPIIFTSAKTKYKIHLIFPLIFRAWTERHTIVPEDELKEFFKKVVKEHRPSRGKGTKHPDIVSFHQLHNNPPMFEMMIKFQTSIHFSYVRYMENRLRE
;
A
#
# COMPACT_ATOMS: atom_id res chain seq x y z
N GLU A 1 4.08 -24.16 -12.12
CA GLU A 1 4.23 -22.73 -11.78
C GLU A 1 3.28 -21.82 -12.57
N LYS A 2 3.24 -21.85 -13.91
CA LYS A 2 2.33 -21.04 -14.74
C LYS A 2 0.84 -21.19 -14.38
N ALA A 3 0.40 -22.39 -14.02
CA ALA A 3 -0.98 -22.66 -13.59
C ALA A 3 -1.32 -22.00 -12.22
N GLY A 4 -0.35 -21.86 -11.34
CA GLY A 4 -0.51 -21.18 -10.04
C GLY A 4 -0.74 -19.67 -10.19
N ILE A 5 0.08 -19.01 -11.03
CA ILE A 5 -0.04 -17.58 -11.32
C ILE A 5 -1.41 -17.27 -11.95
N GLY A 6 -1.87 -18.07 -12.91
CA GLY A 6 -3.19 -17.89 -13.53
C GLY A 6 -4.34 -17.90 -12.50
N LYS A 7 -4.32 -18.86 -11.58
CA LYS A 7 -5.32 -18.94 -10.50
C LYS A 7 -5.26 -17.72 -9.56
N SER A 8 -4.06 -17.24 -9.24
CA SER A 8 -3.88 -16.04 -8.42
C SER A 8 -4.43 -14.80 -9.11
N ILE A 9 -4.18 -14.65 -10.40
CA ILE A 9 -4.73 -13.55 -11.21
C ILE A 9 -6.25 -13.59 -11.23
N ASP A 10 -6.87 -14.76 -11.43
CA ASP A 10 -8.31 -14.89 -11.43
C ASP A 10 -8.93 -14.61 -10.05
N ALA A 11 -8.23 -14.99 -8.97
CA ALA A 11 -8.63 -14.64 -7.61
C ALA A 11 -8.57 -13.12 -7.38
N ILE A 12 -7.50 -12.46 -7.80
CA ILE A 12 -7.34 -10.99 -7.70
C ILE A 12 -8.47 -10.27 -8.42
N LYS A 13 -8.83 -10.68 -9.64
CA LYS A 13 -9.91 -10.04 -10.41
C LYS A 13 -11.24 -10.05 -9.67
N ARG A 14 -11.55 -11.14 -8.97
CA ARG A 14 -12.84 -11.33 -8.26
C ARG A 14 -12.87 -10.76 -6.86
N ALA A 15 -11.70 -10.52 -6.24
CA ALA A 15 -11.61 -10.05 -4.86
C ALA A 15 -11.87 -8.55 -4.76
N ASP A 16 -12.49 -8.12 -3.67
CA ASP A 16 -12.57 -6.70 -3.28
C ASP A 16 -11.33 -6.27 -2.51
N ILE A 17 -10.81 -7.15 -1.66
CA ILE A 17 -9.61 -6.95 -0.86
C ILE A 17 -8.67 -8.13 -1.11
N VAL A 18 -7.39 -7.87 -1.30
CA VAL A 18 -6.38 -8.88 -1.53
C VAL A 18 -5.38 -8.92 -0.39
N LEU A 19 -5.14 -10.11 0.12
CA LEU A 19 -4.02 -10.38 1.02
C LEU A 19 -2.84 -10.88 0.18
N LEU A 20 -1.81 -10.04 0.01
CA LEU A 20 -0.55 -10.45 -0.60
C LEU A 20 0.30 -11.11 0.48
N VAL A 21 0.28 -12.45 0.52
CA VAL A 21 1.02 -13.23 1.52
C VAL A 21 2.41 -13.55 0.99
N LEU A 22 3.42 -13.03 1.68
CA LEU A 22 4.84 -13.20 1.35
C LEU A 22 5.54 -14.02 2.44
N ASP A 23 6.51 -14.81 2.05
CA ASP A 23 7.41 -15.50 2.97
C ASP A 23 8.50 -14.53 3.46
N ALA A 24 8.44 -14.14 4.73
CA ALA A 24 9.40 -13.18 5.30
C ALA A 24 10.81 -13.77 5.45
N SER A 25 10.96 -15.10 5.40
CA SER A 25 12.26 -15.78 5.53
C SER A 25 13.03 -15.89 4.20
N GLU A 26 12.38 -15.58 3.07
CA GLU A 26 12.94 -15.68 1.73
C GLU A 26 13.01 -14.31 1.05
N PRO A 27 13.91 -14.10 0.10
CA PRO A 27 13.91 -12.90 -0.74
C PRO A 27 12.63 -12.82 -1.58
N ILE A 28 12.18 -11.58 -1.85
CA ILE A 28 11.04 -11.35 -2.74
C ILE A 28 11.33 -11.94 -4.13
N SER A 29 10.48 -12.83 -4.57
CA SER A 29 10.62 -13.49 -5.86
C SER A 29 10.12 -12.62 -7.03
N VAL A 30 10.55 -12.95 -8.24
CA VAL A 30 10.03 -12.31 -9.46
C VAL A 30 8.52 -12.52 -9.60
N GLN A 31 8.01 -13.67 -9.15
CA GLN A 31 6.57 -13.97 -9.16
C GLN A 31 5.79 -13.06 -8.21
N ASP A 32 6.32 -12.80 -7.01
CA ASP A 32 5.72 -11.87 -6.05
C ASP A 32 5.64 -10.47 -6.64
N GLN A 33 6.71 -10.01 -7.31
CA GLN A 33 6.74 -8.71 -7.97
C GLN A 33 5.72 -8.62 -9.12
N GLN A 34 5.57 -9.67 -9.91
CA GLN A 34 4.56 -9.73 -10.98
C GLN A 34 3.13 -9.66 -10.42
N LEU A 35 2.84 -10.40 -9.35
CA LEU A 35 1.54 -10.32 -8.67
C LEU A 35 1.29 -8.91 -8.10
N GLY A 36 2.31 -8.31 -7.49
CA GLY A 36 2.25 -6.92 -7.02
C GLY A 36 1.90 -5.94 -8.14
N GLY A 37 2.55 -6.04 -9.30
CA GLY A 37 2.25 -5.24 -10.48
C GLY A 37 0.79 -5.39 -10.94
N PHE A 38 0.30 -6.63 -10.93
CA PHE A 38 -1.09 -6.93 -11.32
C PHE A 38 -2.12 -6.36 -10.34
N LEU A 39 -1.81 -6.31 -9.03
CA LEU A 39 -2.65 -5.66 -8.03
C LEU A 39 -2.86 -4.17 -8.31
N ARG A 40 -1.79 -3.48 -8.72
CA ARG A 40 -1.86 -2.09 -9.14
C ARG A 40 -2.81 -1.87 -10.31
N GLU A 41 -2.66 -2.66 -11.38
CA GLU A 41 -3.46 -2.53 -12.60
C GLU A 41 -4.95 -2.75 -12.33
N ASN A 42 -5.29 -3.57 -11.35
CA ASN A 42 -6.68 -3.87 -10.99
C ASN A 42 -7.23 -3.01 -9.84
N THR A 43 -6.50 -1.97 -9.40
CA THR A 43 -6.94 -1.02 -8.35
C THR A 43 -7.52 -1.71 -7.10
N LYS A 44 -6.85 -2.77 -6.65
CA LYS A 44 -7.34 -3.56 -5.51
C LYS A 44 -6.82 -3.00 -4.18
N SER A 45 -7.71 -2.97 -3.18
CA SER A 45 -7.29 -2.77 -1.80
C SER A 45 -6.42 -3.94 -1.37
N THR A 46 -5.18 -3.65 -0.99
CA THR A 46 -4.16 -4.67 -0.73
C THR A 46 -3.65 -4.55 0.69
N ILE A 47 -3.50 -5.70 1.37
CA ILE A 47 -2.81 -5.83 2.66
C ILE A 47 -1.64 -6.78 2.44
N ILE A 48 -0.43 -6.37 2.82
CA ILE A 48 0.77 -7.20 2.71
C ILE A 48 0.92 -7.98 4.01
N VAL A 49 0.92 -9.30 3.92
CA VAL A 49 1.06 -10.22 5.05
C VAL A 49 2.43 -10.89 4.98
N LEU A 50 3.34 -10.49 5.84
CA LEU A 50 4.67 -11.11 5.97
C LEU A 50 4.57 -12.31 6.91
N ASN A 51 4.42 -13.50 6.31
CA ASN A 51 4.27 -14.75 7.06
C ASN A 51 5.63 -15.38 7.36
N LYS A 52 5.64 -16.38 8.23
CA LYS A 52 6.83 -17.08 8.77
C LYS A 52 7.78 -16.15 9.55
N TRP A 53 7.24 -15.12 10.17
CA TRP A 53 8.03 -14.18 10.96
C TRP A 53 8.80 -14.84 12.11
N ASP A 54 8.31 -15.96 12.64
CA ASP A 54 9.01 -16.79 13.63
C ASP A 54 10.40 -17.25 13.17
N LEU A 55 10.62 -17.46 11.88
CA LEU A 55 11.92 -17.83 11.33
C LEU A 55 12.88 -16.64 11.30
N VAL A 56 12.38 -15.45 10.98
CA VAL A 56 13.15 -14.21 10.94
C VAL A 56 13.58 -13.81 12.35
N GLU A 57 12.65 -13.78 13.32
CA GLU A 57 12.95 -13.47 14.73
C GLU A 57 13.98 -14.43 15.32
N ASN A 58 13.84 -15.72 15.10
CA ASN A 58 14.79 -16.73 15.57
C ASN A 58 16.20 -16.53 14.99
N THR A 59 16.31 -16.16 13.72
CA THR A 59 17.59 -15.90 13.06
C THR A 59 18.28 -14.68 13.65
N MET A 60 17.51 -13.65 14.00
CA MET A 60 18.03 -12.44 14.63
C MET A 60 18.48 -12.69 16.06
N MET A 61 17.70 -13.40 16.86
CA MET A 61 18.08 -13.76 18.22
C MET A 61 19.39 -14.53 18.27
N ARG A 62 19.68 -15.38 17.27
CA ARG A 62 20.95 -16.12 17.15
C ARG A 62 22.13 -15.25 16.79
N LYS A 63 21.94 -14.15 16.02
CA LYS A 63 23.02 -13.23 15.62
C LYS A 63 23.44 -12.27 16.74
N VAL A 64 22.57 -12.00 17.72
CA VAL A 64 22.79 -11.02 18.79
C VAL A 64 23.50 -11.63 20.02
N SER A 65 23.62 -12.94 20.14
CA SER A 65 24.22 -13.61 21.32
C SER A 65 25.18 -14.74 20.97
N PRO A 66 26.48 -14.45 20.73
CA PRO A 66 27.48 -15.53 20.81
C PRO A 66 27.64 -16.09 22.24
N ASP A 67 27.30 -15.31 23.29
CA ASP A 67 27.58 -15.63 24.70
C ASP A 67 26.34 -15.96 25.56
N GLY A 68 25.17 -16.21 24.98
CA GLY A 68 24.01 -16.74 25.72
C GLY A 68 23.42 -15.83 26.82
N LYS A 69 23.89 -14.59 27.00
CA LYS A 69 23.36 -13.67 28.00
C LYS A 69 22.26 -12.78 27.39
N LYS A 70 21.00 -13.04 27.77
CA LYS A 70 19.85 -12.18 27.48
C LYS A 70 20.11 -10.78 28.10
N LYS A 71 20.47 -9.79 27.29
CA LYS A 71 20.37 -8.40 27.69
C LYS A 71 18.90 -7.97 27.59
N GLY A 72 18.18 -8.02 28.73
CA GLY A 72 16.85 -7.44 28.83
C GLY A 72 16.89 -5.96 28.56
N GLY A 73 15.96 -5.44 27.75
CA GLY A 73 15.72 -4.02 27.56
C GLY A 73 16.16 -3.38 26.23
N LEU A 74 17.08 -3.99 25.45
CA LEU A 74 17.41 -3.51 24.10
C LEU A 74 16.56 -4.16 23.00
N ALA A 75 15.90 -5.28 23.29
CA ALA A 75 15.17 -6.08 22.32
C ALA A 75 13.96 -5.36 21.71
N ASP A 76 13.29 -4.46 22.45
CA ASP A 76 12.06 -3.81 21.94
C ASP A 76 12.37 -2.66 20.96
N LYS A 77 13.37 -1.83 21.23
CA LYS A 77 13.74 -0.73 20.32
C LYS A 77 14.41 -1.26 19.05
N ASP A 78 15.30 -2.25 19.17
CA ASP A 78 15.95 -2.88 18.02
C ASP A 78 14.97 -3.70 17.18
N SER A 79 13.95 -4.32 17.80
CA SER A 79 12.93 -5.06 17.07
C SER A 79 12.02 -4.16 16.21
N ASP A 80 11.68 -2.96 16.69
CA ASP A 80 10.84 -2.02 15.94
C ASP A 80 11.63 -1.32 14.82
N ALA A 81 12.88 -0.96 15.06
CA ALA A 81 13.78 -0.42 14.03
C ALA A 81 13.96 -1.44 12.90
N PHE A 82 14.23 -2.71 13.23
CA PHE A 82 14.37 -3.76 12.25
C PHE A 82 13.08 -4.00 11.45
N LYS A 83 11.93 -4.03 12.13
CA LYS A 83 10.64 -4.16 11.44
C LYS A 83 10.39 -2.99 10.49
N ASN A 84 10.81 -1.79 10.86
CA ASN A 84 10.70 -0.62 10.00
C ASN A 84 11.64 -0.72 8.78
N ASP A 85 12.89 -1.12 8.97
CA ASP A 85 13.81 -1.37 7.86
C ASP A 85 13.29 -2.47 6.93
N PHE A 86 12.74 -3.55 7.51
CA PHE A 86 12.14 -4.62 6.74
C PHE A 86 10.95 -4.13 5.90
N LYS A 87 10.05 -3.29 6.48
CA LYS A 87 8.96 -2.65 5.74
C LYS A 87 9.47 -1.79 4.59
N GLN A 88 10.51 -0.99 4.81
CA GLN A 88 11.11 -0.16 3.76
C GLN A 88 11.63 -0.99 2.60
N ASN A 89 12.27 -2.14 2.88
CA ASN A 89 12.74 -3.06 1.85
C ASN A 89 11.58 -3.68 1.06
N ILE A 90 10.46 -3.99 1.73
CA ILE A 90 9.25 -4.48 1.06
C ILE A 90 8.67 -3.38 0.16
N TYR A 91 8.52 -2.16 0.65
CA TYR A 91 8.02 -1.05 -0.17
C TYR A 91 8.96 -0.70 -1.33
N ALA A 92 10.27 -0.84 -1.15
CA ALA A 92 11.24 -0.68 -2.26
C ALA A 92 11.03 -1.75 -3.35
N SER A 93 10.64 -2.98 -2.97
CA SER A 93 10.31 -4.05 -3.92
C SER A 93 8.94 -3.87 -4.59
N PHE A 94 8.02 -3.17 -3.93
CA PHE A 94 6.66 -2.87 -4.40
C PHE A 94 6.33 -1.38 -4.31
N PRO A 95 7.01 -0.51 -5.07
CA PRO A 95 6.89 0.95 -4.93
C PRO A 95 5.48 1.49 -5.26
N HIS A 96 4.63 0.66 -5.84
CA HIS A 96 3.23 0.98 -6.16
C HIS A 96 2.24 0.50 -5.08
N LEU A 97 2.73 -0.18 -4.04
CA LEU A 97 1.97 -0.64 -2.87
C LEU A 97 2.47 0.02 -1.58
N ASP A 98 3.12 1.18 -1.66
CA ASP A 98 3.66 1.93 -0.53
C ASP A 98 2.59 2.38 0.48
N PHE A 99 1.34 2.46 0.04
CA PHE A 99 0.16 2.73 0.86
C PHE A 99 -0.41 1.48 1.54
N ALA A 100 -0.04 0.27 1.09
CA ALA A 100 -0.62 -0.97 1.62
C ALA A 100 -0.12 -1.24 3.04
N PRO A 101 -0.99 -1.50 4.03
CA PRO A 101 -0.56 -1.86 5.36
C PRO A 101 0.20 -3.18 5.35
N ILE A 102 1.30 -3.23 6.11
CA ILE A 102 2.11 -4.44 6.30
C ILE A 102 1.86 -5.00 7.69
N ILE A 103 1.56 -6.31 7.75
CA ILE A 103 1.44 -7.05 9.00
C ILE A 103 2.43 -8.22 9.03
N PHE A 104 3.15 -8.36 10.14
CA PHE A 104 4.05 -9.47 10.41
C PHE A 104 3.31 -10.58 11.13
N THR A 105 3.33 -11.79 10.59
CA THR A 105 2.56 -12.93 11.11
C THR A 105 3.37 -14.23 11.10
N SER A 106 2.91 -15.18 11.89
CA SER A 106 3.34 -16.58 11.76
C SER A 106 2.11 -17.48 11.86
N ALA A 107 1.76 -18.14 10.78
CA ALA A 107 0.68 -19.13 10.77
C ALA A 107 1.02 -20.31 11.68
N LYS A 108 2.30 -20.69 11.77
CA LYS A 108 2.79 -21.79 12.62
C LYS A 108 2.58 -21.52 14.10
N THR A 109 2.96 -20.33 14.58
CA THR A 109 2.86 -19.93 16.00
C THR A 109 1.58 -19.18 16.32
N LYS A 110 0.74 -18.91 15.32
CA LYS A 110 -0.47 -18.09 15.41
C LYS A 110 -0.19 -16.61 15.78
N TYR A 111 1.07 -16.17 15.63
CA TYR A 111 1.48 -14.80 15.94
C TYR A 111 0.74 -13.80 15.06
N LYS A 112 0.01 -12.88 15.69
CA LYS A 112 -0.75 -11.76 15.08
C LYS A 112 -1.74 -12.13 13.96
N ILE A 113 -2.10 -13.40 13.77
CA ILE A 113 -3.08 -13.82 12.74
C ILE A 113 -4.44 -13.14 12.97
N HIS A 114 -4.87 -13.00 14.22
CA HIS A 114 -6.14 -12.36 14.58
C HIS A 114 -6.21 -10.88 14.18
N LEU A 115 -5.08 -10.20 14.00
CA LEU A 115 -5.02 -8.80 13.59
C LEU A 115 -5.24 -8.58 12.08
N ILE A 116 -5.27 -9.64 11.28
CA ILE A 116 -5.58 -9.56 9.84
C ILE A 116 -7.04 -9.10 9.65
N PHE A 117 -7.99 -9.62 10.44
CA PHE A 117 -9.40 -9.27 10.33
C PHE A 117 -9.69 -7.77 10.56
N PRO A 118 -9.20 -7.13 11.61
CA PRO A 118 -9.34 -5.68 11.77
C PRO A 118 -8.81 -4.88 10.58
N LEU A 119 -7.70 -5.30 9.97
CA LEU A 119 -7.16 -4.64 8.77
C LEU A 119 -8.07 -4.82 7.56
N ILE A 120 -8.66 -6.02 7.38
CA ILE A 120 -9.65 -6.27 6.32
C ILE A 120 -10.88 -5.37 6.51
N PHE A 121 -11.43 -5.31 7.72
CA PHE A 121 -12.60 -4.46 8.00
C PHE A 121 -12.30 -2.99 7.78
N ARG A 122 -11.12 -2.53 8.18
CA ARG A 122 -10.68 -1.16 7.91
C ARG A 122 -10.60 -0.88 6.41
N ALA A 123 -9.91 -1.72 5.65
CA ALA A 123 -9.80 -1.60 4.20
C ALA A 123 -11.15 -1.65 3.50
N TRP A 124 -12.08 -2.47 4.00
CA TRP A 124 -13.46 -2.53 3.51
C TRP A 124 -14.21 -1.23 3.76
N THR A 125 -14.13 -0.68 4.97
CA THR A 125 -14.78 0.59 5.31
C THR A 125 -14.21 1.74 4.48
N GLU A 126 -12.89 1.86 4.39
CA GLU A 126 -12.21 2.88 3.59
C GLU A 126 -12.59 2.79 2.11
N ARG A 127 -12.73 1.56 1.58
CA ARG A 127 -13.16 1.33 0.19
C ARG A 127 -14.58 1.82 -0.09
N HIS A 128 -15.45 1.83 0.90
CA HIS A 128 -16.86 2.25 0.77
C HIS A 128 -17.13 3.66 1.28
N THR A 129 -16.10 4.40 1.66
CA THR A 129 -16.24 5.76 2.17
C THR A 129 -16.72 6.69 1.06
N ILE A 130 -17.76 7.46 1.38
CA ILE A 130 -18.21 8.59 0.60
C ILE A 130 -17.72 9.85 1.29
N VAL A 131 -16.88 10.61 0.59
CA VAL A 131 -16.33 11.86 1.12
C VAL A 131 -17.36 12.98 0.89
N PRO A 132 -17.76 13.73 1.93
CA PRO A 132 -18.66 14.87 1.76
C PRO A 132 -18.09 15.91 0.77
N GLU A 133 -18.95 16.49 -0.05
CA GLU A 133 -18.50 17.44 -1.09
C GLU A 133 -17.74 18.64 -0.50
N ASP A 134 -18.13 19.11 0.67
CA ASP A 134 -17.49 20.25 1.31
C ASP A 134 -16.07 19.92 1.76
N GLU A 135 -15.87 18.75 2.35
CA GLU A 135 -14.53 18.24 2.71
C GLU A 135 -13.67 18.06 1.47
N LEU A 136 -14.24 17.53 0.39
CA LEU A 136 -13.53 17.33 -0.86
C LEU A 136 -13.14 18.68 -1.51
N LYS A 137 -13.99 19.69 -1.42
CA LYS A 137 -13.70 21.06 -1.89
C LYS A 137 -12.59 21.73 -1.06
N GLU A 138 -12.60 21.55 0.27
CA GLU A 138 -11.55 22.08 1.14
C GLU A 138 -10.22 21.38 0.90
N PHE A 139 -10.22 20.06 0.83
CA PHE A 139 -9.06 19.26 0.46
C PHE A 139 -8.47 19.75 -0.87
N PHE A 140 -9.30 19.86 -1.89
CA PHE A 140 -8.88 20.29 -3.21
C PHE A 140 -8.24 21.69 -3.21
N LYS A 141 -8.87 22.68 -2.56
CA LYS A 141 -8.31 24.04 -2.41
C LYS A 141 -6.94 24.01 -1.73
N LYS A 142 -6.79 23.22 -0.67
CA LYS A 142 -5.53 23.06 0.07
C LYS A 142 -4.44 22.48 -0.83
N VAL A 143 -4.70 21.37 -1.49
CA VAL A 143 -3.73 20.63 -2.30
C VAL A 143 -3.27 21.44 -3.52
N VAL A 144 -4.20 22.14 -4.21
CA VAL A 144 -3.85 23.01 -5.35
C VAL A 144 -3.05 24.24 -4.90
N LYS A 145 -3.32 24.75 -3.69
CA LYS A 145 -2.55 25.87 -3.12
C LYS A 145 -1.11 25.44 -2.74
N GLU A 146 -0.95 24.26 -2.18
CA GLU A 146 0.36 23.69 -1.80
C GLU A 146 1.19 23.36 -3.04
N HIS A 147 0.58 22.77 -4.04
CA HIS A 147 1.26 22.40 -5.28
C HIS A 147 0.38 22.64 -6.51
N ARG A 148 0.75 23.61 -7.31
CA ARG A 148 0.03 23.92 -8.55
C ARG A 148 0.21 22.83 -9.60
N PRO A 149 -0.83 22.53 -10.39
CA PRO A 149 -0.72 21.54 -11.45
C PRO A 149 0.42 21.85 -12.42
N SER A 150 1.30 20.87 -12.64
CA SER A 150 2.34 20.95 -13.65
C SER A 150 1.76 20.76 -15.05
N ARG A 151 2.35 21.43 -16.03
CA ARG A 151 1.96 21.32 -17.43
C ARG A 151 2.19 19.90 -17.94
N GLY A 152 1.20 19.34 -18.62
CA GLY A 152 1.39 18.16 -19.45
C GLY A 152 1.91 18.54 -20.83
N LYS A 153 1.36 17.92 -21.87
CA LYS A 153 1.65 18.31 -23.26
C LYS A 153 0.88 19.60 -23.58
N GLY A 154 1.57 20.73 -23.68
CA GLY A 154 0.96 22.00 -24.04
C GLY A 154 1.66 23.22 -23.46
N THR A 155 1.28 24.42 -23.95
CA THR A 155 1.90 25.70 -23.55
C THR A 155 1.21 26.37 -22.36
N LYS A 156 -0.05 26.02 -22.08
CA LYS A 156 -0.84 26.62 -21.01
C LYS A 156 -0.80 25.79 -19.74
N HIS A 157 -0.78 26.43 -18.59
CA HIS A 157 -0.97 25.75 -17.31
C HIS A 157 -2.41 25.23 -17.20
N PRO A 158 -2.60 24.00 -16.72
CA PRO A 158 -3.94 23.48 -16.49
C PRO A 158 -4.58 24.18 -15.29
N ASP A 159 -5.79 24.69 -15.49
CA ASP A 159 -6.67 25.12 -14.41
C ASP A 159 -7.64 23.96 -14.13
N ILE A 160 -7.69 23.51 -12.88
CA ILE A 160 -8.65 22.50 -12.47
C ILE A 160 -9.94 23.23 -12.09
N VAL A 161 -11.03 22.83 -12.73
CA VAL A 161 -12.35 23.48 -12.59
C VAL A 161 -13.13 22.87 -11.44
N SER A 162 -13.09 21.55 -11.32
CA SER A 162 -13.81 20.82 -10.27
C SER A 162 -13.15 19.50 -9.95
N PHE A 163 -13.50 18.98 -8.76
CA PHE A 163 -13.03 17.69 -8.26
C PHE A 163 -14.18 17.03 -7.48
N HIS A 164 -14.58 15.84 -7.91
CA HIS A 164 -15.74 15.11 -7.38
C HIS A 164 -15.44 13.65 -7.20
N GLN A 165 -16.12 13.01 -6.25
CA GLN A 165 -16.14 11.56 -6.14
C GLN A 165 -17.29 11.00 -6.99
N LEU A 166 -16.95 10.14 -7.96
CA LEU A 166 -17.94 9.48 -8.84
C LEU A 166 -18.49 8.20 -8.23
N HIS A 167 -17.60 7.39 -7.65
CA HIS A 167 -17.93 6.10 -7.06
C HIS A 167 -17.16 5.89 -5.76
N ASN A 168 -17.73 5.04 -4.90
CA ASN A 168 -17.14 4.70 -3.61
C ASN A 168 -16.52 3.27 -3.57
N ASN A 169 -16.85 2.39 -4.50
CA ASN A 169 -16.35 1.01 -4.49
C ASN A 169 -15.90 0.52 -5.88
N PRO A 170 -14.62 0.62 -6.24
CA PRO A 170 -13.55 1.33 -5.53
C PRO A 170 -13.77 2.84 -5.55
N PRO A 171 -13.17 3.61 -4.61
CA PRO A 171 -13.21 5.06 -4.65
C PRO A 171 -12.66 5.58 -5.98
N MET A 172 -13.48 6.30 -6.71
CA MET A 172 -13.11 6.90 -7.99
C MET A 172 -13.41 8.39 -7.95
N PHE A 173 -12.43 9.19 -8.32
CA PHE A 173 -12.53 10.64 -8.32
C PHE A 173 -12.34 11.16 -9.73
N GLU A 174 -13.11 12.17 -10.07
CA GLU A 174 -13.01 12.89 -11.34
C GLU A 174 -12.44 14.29 -11.11
N MET A 175 -11.48 14.63 -11.93
CA MET A 175 -10.88 15.96 -11.95
C MET A 175 -11.15 16.63 -13.31
N MET A 176 -11.98 17.65 -13.32
CA MET A 176 -12.26 18.44 -14.53
C MET A 176 -11.22 19.54 -14.71
N ILE A 177 -10.62 19.58 -15.89
CA ILE A 177 -9.63 20.60 -16.26
C ILE A 177 -10.19 21.50 -17.36
N LYS A 178 -9.67 22.74 -17.44
CA LYS A 178 -10.06 23.69 -18.46
C LYS A 178 -9.75 23.18 -19.86
N PHE A 179 -10.64 23.45 -20.79
CA PHE A 179 -10.51 23.08 -22.20
C PHE A 179 -9.13 23.47 -22.79
N GLN A 180 -8.57 22.62 -23.64
CA GLN A 180 -7.24 22.77 -24.26
C GLN A 180 -6.05 22.81 -23.28
N THR A 181 -6.21 22.27 -22.09
CA THR A 181 -5.10 22.04 -21.13
C THR A 181 -4.90 20.56 -20.87
N SER A 182 -3.74 20.16 -20.40
CA SER A 182 -3.46 18.79 -19.97
C SER A 182 -2.65 18.78 -18.68
N ILE A 183 -2.90 17.81 -17.84
CA ILE A 183 -2.18 17.60 -16.58
C ILE A 183 -1.11 16.54 -16.81
N HIS A 184 0.07 16.76 -16.25
CA HIS A 184 1.12 15.76 -16.26
C HIS A 184 0.76 14.62 -15.30
N PHE A 185 1.06 13.38 -15.66
CA PHE A 185 0.72 12.19 -14.87
C PHE A 185 1.29 12.22 -13.44
N SER A 186 2.42 12.89 -13.23
CA SER A 186 2.99 13.06 -11.88
C SER A 186 2.08 13.84 -10.94
N TYR A 187 1.30 14.79 -11.47
CA TYR A 187 0.34 15.53 -10.67
C TYR A 187 -0.87 14.65 -10.28
N VAL A 188 -1.31 13.78 -11.19
CA VAL A 188 -2.36 12.80 -10.88
C VAL A 188 -1.91 11.90 -9.73
N ARG A 189 -0.67 11.39 -9.80
CA ARG A 189 -0.07 10.61 -8.71
C ARG A 189 0.03 11.37 -7.39
N TYR A 190 0.42 12.64 -7.46
CA TYR A 190 0.46 13.51 -6.28
C TYR A 190 -0.93 13.63 -5.65
N MET A 191 -1.96 13.88 -6.45
CA MET A 191 -3.35 13.93 -5.98
C MET A 191 -3.81 12.62 -5.35
N GLU A 192 -3.51 11.48 -6.01
CA GLU A 192 -3.81 10.15 -5.46
C GLU A 192 -3.15 9.92 -4.10
N ASN A 193 -1.88 10.28 -3.95
CA ASN A 193 -1.17 10.12 -2.68
C ASN A 193 -1.76 11.01 -1.58
N ARG A 194 -2.10 12.25 -1.91
CA ARG A 194 -2.73 13.19 -0.97
C ARG A 194 -4.15 12.77 -0.56
N LEU A 195 -4.88 12.07 -1.43
CA LEU A 195 -6.20 11.50 -1.10
C LEU A 195 -6.12 10.31 -0.14
N ARG A 196 -4.96 9.65 -0.04
CA ARG A 196 -4.74 8.51 0.84
C ARG A 196 -4.28 8.91 2.25
N GLU A 197 -3.86 10.16 2.46
CA GLU A 197 -3.48 10.74 3.77
C GLU A 197 -4.71 11.17 4.59
#